data_9cda08e8d937335fa1fb5462f51658b9
#
_entry.id   9cda08e8d937335fa1fb5462f51658b9
#
_cell.length_a   1.000
_cell.length_b   1.000
_cell.length_c   1.000
_cell.angle_alpha   90.00
_cell.angle_beta   90.00
_cell.angle_gamma   90.00
#
_symmetry.space_group_name_H-M   'P 1'
#
loop_
_entity.id
_entity.type
_entity.pdbx_description
1 polymer ?
#
loop_
_entity_poly.entity_id
_entity_poly.type
_entity_poly.pdbx_seq_one_letter_code
_entity_poly.pdbx_strand_id
1 'polypeptide(L)'
;MKSSSISKSRYMDGLSCSKLLWCQFNAPELIPAFDDTTQAIMQQGQDVGAWAKKLYPEGVEIERGRKSIEMTNDLLSKRVPLFEASFAFKNAYCKTDILVPVDADEWDLIEVKSSTQVKEEHLQDVAFQKYCLEGAGLNVRKTKVMVINNEYVRKGEIDVSQLLKTEDVTEQVLAILPEVEDNLQLMLKVIQGVMPKTEFGVTCKVPKECAVCSKELEGVEVAELYYVGAKAWPLVNAGIKKLSELPAEFKLNAKQEIQKTAVITGKPIVNKTAIKQFLQKLVYPLYLFDFETINPAIPLFDGSRPYQQIPFQLSMHIIKSSNAMPEHVEYLHDRTDDPRPAIVQALNAIGATGTVLAYNMSFEKRVIEDLEKLFPKEKWLHSIVERLQDLLVPFREFAYYHPAQHGSCSIKDVLPALIGTSYEGLEIKEGGMASQEYLRMTFGNVSSEEKQRIGKALLTYCGQDTQAMIDVLKALQDVVQ
;
A
#
# COMPACT_ATOMS: atom_id res chain seq x y z
N MET A 1 -37.55 -13.43 -1.34
CA MET A 1 -36.65 -12.34 -0.90
C MET A 1 -35.26 -12.94 -0.82
N LYS A 2 -34.25 -12.36 -1.53
CA LYS A 2 -32.87 -12.76 -1.33
C LYS A 2 -32.52 -12.48 0.14
N SER A 3 -32.01 -13.47 0.87
CA SER A 3 -31.55 -13.31 2.24
C SER A 3 -30.49 -12.23 2.26
N SER A 4 -30.80 -11.07 2.86
CA SER A 4 -29.87 -9.92 2.96
C SER A 4 -28.92 -10.12 4.14
N SER A 5 -28.13 -11.20 4.11
CA SER A 5 -27.11 -11.42 5.12
C SER A 5 -25.91 -10.51 4.86
N ILE A 6 -25.54 -9.71 5.85
CA ILE A 6 -24.38 -8.81 5.83
C ILE A 6 -23.20 -9.59 6.42
N SER A 7 -22.19 -9.86 5.61
CA SER A 7 -20.94 -10.46 6.09
C SER A 7 -20.04 -9.42 6.76
N LYS A 8 -19.06 -9.88 7.55
CA LYS A 8 -18.02 -9.06 8.17
C LYS A 8 -17.43 -8.03 7.18
N SER A 9 -16.98 -8.46 6.01
CA SER A 9 -16.41 -7.58 4.98
C SER A 9 -17.40 -6.53 4.49
N ARG A 10 -18.66 -6.93 4.25
CA ARG A 10 -19.72 -6.00 3.81
C ARG A 10 -20.10 -5.00 4.89
N TYR A 11 -20.05 -5.41 6.17
CA TYR A 11 -20.26 -4.49 7.29
C TYR A 11 -19.17 -3.42 7.32
N MET A 12 -17.90 -3.82 7.20
CA MET A 12 -16.77 -2.88 7.16
C MET A 12 -16.85 -1.93 5.96
N ASP A 13 -17.19 -2.45 4.77
CA ASP A 13 -17.41 -1.63 3.59
C ASP A 13 -18.62 -0.68 3.77
N GLY A 14 -19.68 -1.14 4.43
CA GLY A 14 -20.85 -0.33 4.75
C GLY A 14 -20.59 0.81 5.72
N LEU A 15 -19.72 0.61 6.70
CA LEU A 15 -19.25 1.68 7.59
C LEU A 15 -18.45 2.75 6.82
N SER A 16 -17.70 2.34 5.81
CA SER A 16 -16.90 3.24 5.00
C SER A 16 -17.70 3.97 3.92
N CYS A 17 -18.61 3.24 3.24
CA CYS A 17 -19.36 3.78 2.11
C CYS A 17 -20.70 3.05 1.89
N SER A 18 -21.80 3.74 2.16
CA SER A 18 -23.15 3.21 1.94
C SER A 18 -23.44 2.88 0.46
N LYS A 19 -22.86 3.62 -0.48
CA LYS A 19 -22.99 3.35 -1.91
C LYS A 19 -22.27 2.09 -2.32
N LEU A 20 -21.05 1.85 -1.82
CA LEU A 20 -20.31 0.60 -2.06
C LEU A 20 -21.11 -0.60 -1.54
N LEU A 21 -21.64 -0.50 -0.32
CA LEU A 21 -22.51 -1.54 0.24
C LEU A 21 -23.73 -1.79 -0.64
N TRP A 22 -24.41 -0.74 -1.09
CA TRP A 22 -25.56 -0.87 -1.98
C TRP A 22 -25.18 -1.59 -3.30
N CYS A 23 -24.05 -1.19 -3.91
CA CYS A 23 -23.56 -1.82 -5.14
C CYS A 23 -23.27 -3.30 -4.93
N GLN A 24 -22.70 -3.72 -3.81
CA GLN A 24 -22.41 -5.14 -3.54
C GLN A 24 -23.65 -6.05 -3.55
N PHE A 25 -24.83 -5.49 -3.28
CA PHE A 25 -26.07 -6.26 -3.26
C PHE A 25 -26.92 -6.09 -4.52
N ASN A 26 -26.89 -4.91 -5.13
CA ASN A 26 -27.85 -4.53 -6.18
C ASN A 26 -27.22 -4.31 -7.56
N ALA A 27 -25.92 -3.96 -7.62
CA ALA A 27 -25.22 -3.66 -8.87
C ALA A 27 -23.71 -4.02 -8.78
N PRO A 28 -23.35 -5.30 -8.52
CA PRO A 28 -21.97 -5.73 -8.34
C PRO A 28 -21.06 -5.44 -9.55
N GLU A 29 -21.63 -5.32 -10.74
CA GLU A 29 -20.94 -4.96 -11.97
C GLU A 29 -20.36 -3.54 -11.97
N LEU A 30 -20.81 -2.66 -11.06
CA LEU A 30 -20.24 -1.32 -10.89
C LEU A 30 -18.94 -1.34 -10.07
N ILE A 31 -18.64 -2.43 -9.39
CA ILE A 31 -17.43 -2.57 -8.57
C ILE A 31 -16.33 -3.17 -9.45
N PRO A 32 -15.21 -2.47 -9.66
CA PRO A 32 -14.10 -3.01 -10.42
C PRO A 32 -13.50 -4.24 -9.72
N ALA A 33 -12.92 -5.14 -10.48
CA ALA A 33 -12.11 -6.23 -9.93
C ALA A 33 -10.91 -5.66 -9.15
N PHE A 34 -10.46 -6.42 -8.16
CA PHE A 34 -9.23 -6.07 -7.45
C PHE A 34 -8.04 -6.10 -8.40
N ASP A 35 -7.21 -5.08 -8.33
CA ASP A 35 -5.91 -5.07 -9.00
C ASP A 35 -4.95 -6.08 -8.37
N ASP A 36 -3.83 -6.33 -9.05
CA ASP A 36 -2.85 -7.32 -8.62
C ASP A 36 -2.22 -6.93 -7.28
N THR A 37 -2.00 -5.65 -7.02
CA THR A 37 -1.47 -5.14 -5.75
C THR A 37 -2.42 -5.43 -4.59
N THR A 38 -3.71 -5.19 -4.77
CA THR A 38 -4.74 -5.53 -3.76
C THR A 38 -4.79 -7.04 -3.50
N GLN A 39 -4.72 -7.86 -4.57
CA GLN A 39 -4.72 -9.32 -4.44
C GLN A 39 -3.51 -9.81 -3.63
N ALA A 40 -2.32 -9.24 -3.84
CA ALA A 40 -1.14 -9.61 -3.06
C ALA A 40 -1.21 -9.20 -1.59
N ILE A 41 -1.78 -8.02 -1.30
CA ILE A 41 -2.04 -7.63 0.09
C ILE A 41 -2.98 -8.63 0.77
N MET A 42 -4.01 -9.10 0.05
CA MET A 42 -4.91 -10.13 0.56
C MET A 42 -4.19 -11.46 0.77
N GLN A 43 -3.33 -11.87 -0.16
CA GLN A 43 -2.53 -13.09 -0.03
C GLN A 43 -1.58 -13.00 1.18
N GLN A 44 -0.89 -11.87 1.35
CA GLN A 44 -0.03 -11.64 2.50
C GLN A 44 -0.81 -11.74 3.83
N GLY A 45 -2.06 -11.25 3.87
CA GLY A 45 -2.95 -11.43 5.02
C GLY A 45 -3.25 -12.91 5.31
N GLN A 46 -3.50 -13.71 4.26
CA GLN A 46 -3.71 -15.16 4.41
C GLN A 46 -2.45 -15.87 4.93
N ASP A 47 -1.27 -15.48 4.44
CA ASP A 47 -0.01 -16.04 4.88
C ASP A 47 0.23 -15.77 6.37
N VAL A 48 -0.02 -14.55 6.83
CA VAL A 48 0.06 -14.20 8.27
C VAL A 48 -0.93 -15.02 9.10
N GLY A 49 -2.17 -15.19 8.62
CA GLY A 49 -3.17 -16.07 9.25
C GLY A 49 -2.69 -17.52 9.37
N ALA A 50 -2.06 -18.04 8.31
CA ALA A 50 -1.50 -19.40 8.32
C ALA A 50 -0.36 -19.55 9.37
N TRP A 51 0.47 -18.52 9.54
CA TRP A 51 1.47 -18.50 10.59
C TRP A 51 0.85 -18.40 11.99
N ALA A 52 -0.17 -17.59 12.18
CA ALA A 52 -0.87 -17.47 13.46
C ALA A 52 -1.48 -18.79 13.95
N LYS A 53 -2.04 -19.59 13.04
CA LYS A 53 -2.60 -20.93 13.34
C LYS A 53 -1.55 -21.88 13.95
N LYS A 54 -0.26 -21.72 13.64
CA LYS A 54 0.82 -22.55 14.21
C LYS A 54 1.00 -22.38 15.74
N LEU A 55 0.48 -21.30 16.33
CA LEU A 55 0.45 -21.13 17.78
C LEU A 55 -0.55 -22.07 18.49
N TYR A 56 -1.43 -22.69 17.73
CA TYR A 56 -2.50 -23.58 18.23
C TYR A 56 -2.48 -24.90 17.45
N PRO A 57 -1.45 -25.76 17.65
CA PRO A 57 -1.24 -26.96 16.82
C PRO A 57 -2.37 -27.98 16.92
N GLU A 58 -3.15 -27.96 18.02
CA GLU A 58 -4.34 -28.80 18.21
C GLU A 58 -5.60 -28.23 17.57
N GLY A 59 -5.51 -27.06 16.95
CA GLY A 59 -6.65 -26.36 16.36
C GLY A 59 -7.22 -27.06 15.13
N VAL A 60 -8.53 -26.93 14.94
CA VAL A 60 -9.27 -27.54 13.82
C VAL A 60 -9.75 -26.45 12.89
N GLU A 61 -9.41 -26.57 11.60
CA GLU A 61 -9.88 -25.65 10.56
C GLU A 61 -11.26 -26.04 10.05
N ILE A 62 -12.16 -25.07 9.94
CA ILE A 62 -13.49 -25.25 9.42
C ILE A 62 -13.52 -24.94 7.93
N GLU A 63 -13.83 -25.94 7.13
CA GLU A 63 -13.89 -25.79 5.67
C GLU A 63 -14.94 -24.75 5.25
N ARG A 64 -14.59 -23.96 4.24
CA ARG A 64 -15.51 -23.00 3.63
C ARG A 64 -16.65 -23.72 2.92
N GLY A 65 -17.89 -23.35 3.21
CA GLY A 65 -19.03 -23.92 2.51
C GLY A 65 -20.36 -23.70 3.22
N ARG A 66 -21.42 -24.25 2.64
CA ARG A 66 -22.79 -24.12 3.16
C ARG A 66 -22.98 -24.76 4.53
N LYS A 67 -22.13 -25.70 4.90
CA LYS A 67 -22.17 -26.43 6.18
C LYS A 67 -21.23 -25.87 7.22
N SER A 68 -20.53 -24.76 6.97
CA SER A 68 -19.53 -24.25 7.90
C SER A 68 -20.09 -23.92 9.29
N ILE A 69 -21.34 -23.43 9.38
CA ILE A 69 -22.01 -23.17 10.66
C ILE A 69 -22.33 -24.47 11.40
N GLU A 70 -22.85 -25.49 10.68
CA GLU A 70 -23.13 -26.82 11.24
C GLU A 70 -21.85 -27.46 11.79
N MET A 71 -20.78 -27.47 10.99
CA MET A 71 -19.46 -27.95 11.40
C MET A 71 -18.91 -27.19 12.62
N THR A 72 -19.08 -25.86 12.66
CA THR A 72 -18.71 -25.05 13.82
C THR A 72 -19.43 -25.55 15.08
N ASN A 73 -20.77 -25.68 15.02
CA ASN A 73 -21.59 -26.12 16.17
C ASN A 73 -21.20 -27.52 16.67
N ASP A 74 -20.92 -28.45 15.76
CA ASP A 74 -20.47 -29.80 16.12
C ASP A 74 -19.12 -29.82 16.85
N LEU A 75 -18.23 -28.87 16.48
CA LEU A 75 -16.88 -28.79 17.04
C LEU A 75 -16.80 -28.00 18.36
N LEU A 76 -17.75 -27.09 18.63
CA LEU A 76 -17.74 -26.32 19.88
C LEU A 76 -17.70 -27.21 21.14
N SER A 77 -18.40 -28.37 21.12
CA SER A 77 -18.41 -29.33 22.23
C SER A 77 -17.06 -30.00 22.50
N LYS A 78 -16.16 -30.03 21.48
CA LYS A 78 -14.83 -30.64 21.58
C LYS A 78 -13.84 -29.80 22.35
N ARG A 79 -14.14 -28.52 22.59
CA ARG A 79 -13.30 -27.58 23.34
C ARG A 79 -11.84 -27.56 22.87
N VAL A 80 -11.64 -27.44 21.55
CA VAL A 80 -10.34 -27.26 20.89
C VAL A 80 -10.35 -25.90 20.21
N PRO A 81 -9.20 -25.30 19.93
CA PRO A 81 -9.13 -24.08 19.09
C PRO A 81 -9.78 -24.34 17.72
N LEU A 82 -10.57 -23.38 17.25
CA LEU A 82 -11.23 -23.47 15.94
C LEU A 82 -10.73 -22.34 15.04
N PHE A 83 -10.41 -22.68 13.81
CA PHE A 83 -10.04 -21.73 12.77
C PHE A 83 -11.15 -21.57 11.76
N GLU A 84 -11.38 -20.34 11.28
CA GLU A 84 -12.44 -20.01 10.31
C GLU A 84 -13.84 -20.39 10.79
N ALA A 85 -14.06 -20.40 12.11
CA ALA A 85 -15.36 -20.74 12.70
C ALA A 85 -16.44 -19.75 12.25
N SER A 86 -17.58 -20.30 11.82
CA SER A 86 -18.64 -19.53 11.15
C SER A 86 -19.86 -19.37 12.05
N PHE A 87 -20.34 -18.14 12.20
CA PHE A 87 -21.52 -17.81 13.01
C PHE A 87 -22.49 -16.93 12.25
N ALA A 88 -23.76 -17.07 12.55
CA ALA A 88 -24.81 -16.20 12.03
C ALA A 88 -25.76 -15.80 13.16
N PHE A 89 -26.14 -14.54 13.18
CA PHE A 89 -27.16 -14.01 14.09
C PHE A 89 -27.98 -12.94 13.39
N LYS A 90 -29.31 -13.09 13.38
CA LYS A 90 -30.21 -12.24 12.59
C LYS A 90 -29.73 -12.13 11.14
N ASN A 91 -29.40 -10.90 10.70
CA ASN A 91 -28.90 -10.64 9.35
C ASN A 91 -27.36 -10.53 9.27
N ALA A 92 -26.65 -10.84 10.34
CA ALA A 92 -25.20 -10.79 10.40
C ALA A 92 -24.60 -12.21 10.21
N TYR A 93 -23.45 -12.26 9.51
CA TYR A 93 -22.66 -13.48 9.33
C TYR A 93 -21.18 -13.13 9.44
N CYS A 94 -20.45 -13.90 10.24
CA CYS A 94 -19.01 -13.78 10.35
C CYS A 94 -18.30 -15.13 10.29
N LYS A 95 -17.01 -15.04 10.00
CA LYS A 95 -16.01 -16.06 10.26
C LYS A 95 -14.96 -15.47 11.16
N THR A 96 -14.53 -16.25 12.14
CA THR A 96 -13.45 -15.86 13.06
C THR A 96 -12.13 -16.44 12.55
N ASP A 97 -11.04 -15.70 12.67
CA ASP A 97 -9.74 -16.29 12.34
C ASP A 97 -9.37 -17.38 13.32
N ILE A 98 -9.41 -17.10 14.63
CA ILE A 98 -9.07 -18.04 15.68
C ILE A 98 -10.06 -17.88 16.86
N LEU A 99 -10.64 -18.98 17.30
CA LEU A 99 -11.52 -19.05 18.46
C LEU A 99 -10.94 -20.08 19.45
N VAL A 100 -10.57 -19.64 20.66
CA VAL A 100 -9.86 -20.47 21.64
C VAL A 100 -10.75 -20.74 22.85
N PRO A 101 -10.99 -22.01 23.23
CA PRO A 101 -11.70 -22.35 24.45
C PRO A 101 -10.84 -22.00 25.66
N VAL A 102 -11.46 -21.46 26.73
CA VAL A 102 -10.73 -21.05 27.94
C VAL A 102 -11.19 -21.87 29.15
N ASP A 103 -12.41 -21.66 29.60
CA ASP A 103 -13.01 -22.39 30.70
C ASP A 103 -14.18 -23.25 30.21
N ALA A 104 -15.02 -23.79 31.09
CA ALA A 104 -16.05 -24.76 30.73
C ALA A 104 -16.96 -24.29 29.56
N ASP A 105 -17.31 -23.01 29.51
CA ASP A 105 -18.24 -22.44 28.51
C ASP A 105 -17.74 -21.15 27.85
N GLU A 106 -16.55 -20.66 28.21
CA GLU A 106 -15.99 -19.40 27.73
C GLU A 106 -15.05 -19.59 26.53
N TRP A 107 -14.98 -18.57 25.68
CA TRP A 107 -14.12 -18.52 24.52
C TRP A 107 -13.41 -17.17 24.40
N ASP A 108 -12.17 -17.19 23.94
CA ASP A 108 -11.45 -15.99 23.49
C ASP A 108 -11.52 -15.91 21.96
N LEU A 109 -11.96 -14.77 21.44
CA LEU A 109 -11.95 -14.43 20.03
C LEU A 109 -10.64 -13.72 19.67
N ILE A 110 -9.92 -14.21 18.67
CA ILE A 110 -8.67 -13.62 18.20
C ILE A 110 -8.78 -13.35 16.70
N GLU A 111 -8.76 -12.09 16.33
CA GLU A 111 -8.66 -11.63 14.94
C GLU A 111 -7.19 -11.42 14.57
N VAL A 112 -6.77 -11.92 13.41
CA VAL A 112 -5.38 -11.82 12.92
C VAL A 112 -5.28 -10.76 11.86
N LYS A 113 -4.32 -9.86 12.01
CA LYS A 113 -4.09 -8.77 11.05
C LYS A 113 -2.63 -8.71 10.61
N SER A 114 -2.41 -8.53 9.32
CA SER A 114 -1.08 -8.30 8.74
C SER A 114 -0.54 -6.88 8.99
N SER A 115 -1.13 -6.11 9.90
CA SER A 115 -0.61 -4.82 10.36
C SER A 115 0.34 -4.98 11.55
N THR A 116 1.11 -3.93 11.86
CA THR A 116 2.06 -3.92 12.98
C THR A 116 1.49 -3.35 14.27
N GLN A 117 0.26 -2.82 14.22
CA GLN A 117 -0.46 -2.25 15.36
C GLN A 117 -1.97 -2.42 15.18
N VAL A 118 -2.70 -2.39 16.31
CA VAL A 118 -4.16 -2.35 16.30
C VAL A 118 -4.63 -1.00 15.79
N LYS A 119 -5.66 -1.00 14.95
CA LYS A 119 -6.29 0.19 14.38
C LYS A 119 -7.78 0.19 14.73
N GLU A 120 -8.42 1.37 14.64
CA GLU A 120 -9.85 1.52 14.92
C GLU A 120 -10.73 0.59 14.05
N GLU A 121 -10.39 0.43 12.78
CA GLU A 121 -11.08 -0.49 11.87
C GLU A 121 -11.05 -1.94 12.35
N HIS A 122 -9.99 -2.35 13.06
CA HIS A 122 -9.89 -3.70 13.62
C HIS A 122 -10.85 -3.88 14.82
N LEU A 123 -11.06 -2.82 15.60
CA LEU A 123 -12.02 -2.84 16.70
C LEU A 123 -13.45 -3.01 16.19
N GLN A 124 -13.83 -2.31 15.12
CA GLN A 124 -15.13 -2.45 14.46
C GLN A 124 -15.35 -3.87 13.91
N ASP A 125 -14.31 -4.44 13.28
CA ASP A 125 -14.32 -5.80 12.76
C ASP A 125 -14.57 -6.81 13.89
N VAL A 126 -13.82 -6.72 14.99
CA VAL A 126 -13.95 -7.62 16.15
C VAL A 126 -15.29 -7.42 16.88
N ALA A 127 -15.80 -6.18 16.98
CA ALA A 127 -17.12 -5.90 17.57
C ALA A 127 -18.25 -6.58 16.78
N PHE A 128 -18.20 -6.50 15.45
CA PHE A 128 -19.16 -7.22 14.61
C PHE A 128 -19.11 -8.73 14.81
N GLN A 129 -17.92 -9.30 14.92
CA GLN A 129 -17.75 -10.72 15.19
C GLN A 129 -18.32 -11.09 16.56
N LYS A 130 -17.94 -10.35 17.63
CA LYS A 130 -18.46 -10.57 18.99
C LYS A 130 -19.99 -10.52 19.00
N TYR A 131 -20.61 -9.54 18.33
CA TYR A 131 -22.06 -9.46 18.17
C TYR A 131 -22.66 -10.72 17.55
N CYS A 132 -22.03 -11.28 16.52
CA CYS A 132 -22.49 -12.51 15.88
C CYS A 132 -22.35 -13.74 16.80
N LEU A 133 -21.23 -13.87 17.48
CA LEU A 133 -20.93 -15.01 18.35
C LEU A 133 -21.85 -15.04 19.56
N GLU A 134 -21.99 -13.93 20.29
CA GLU A 134 -22.85 -13.84 21.46
C GLU A 134 -24.33 -13.99 21.09
N GLY A 135 -24.74 -13.40 19.96
CA GLY A 135 -26.08 -13.58 19.43
C GLY A 135 -26.38 -15.04 19.02
N ALA A 136 -25.39 -15.81 18.64
CA ALA A 136 -25.48 -17.24 18.39
C ALA A 136 -25.40 -18.11 19.67
N GLY A 137 -25.26 -17.48 20.87
CA GLY A 137 -25.26 -18.14 22.15
C GLY A 137 -23.87 -18.50 22.68
N LEU A 138 -22.80 -17.99 22.10
CA LEU A 138 -21.43 -18.23 22.57
C LEU A 138 -21.06 -17.21 23.65
N ASN A 139 -20.41 -17.66 24.73
CA ASN A 139 -19.88 -16.78 25.77
C ASN A 139 -18.46 -16.35 25.41
N VAL A 140 -18.32 -15.09 24.88
CA VAL A 140 -17.03 -14.54 24.48
C VAL A 140 -16.42 -13.73 25.64
N ARG A 141 -15.45 -14.33 26.32
CA ARG A 141 -14.77 -13.74 27.47
C ARG A 141 -13.87 -12.55 27.06
N LYS A 142 -12.96 -12.78 26.12
CA LYS A 142 -12.02 -11.76 25.63
C LYS A 142 -12.04 -11.65 24.13
N THR A 143 -11.83 -10.43 23.68
CA THR A 143 -11.58 -10.13 22.28
C THR A 143 -10.16 -9.62 22.13
N LYS A 144 -9.41 -10.20 21.18
CA LYS A 144 -7.99 -9.93 20.99
C LYS A 144 -7.72 -9.68 19.52
N VAL A 145 -6.73 -8.83 19.25
CA VAL A 145 -6.18 -8.64 17.89
C VAL A 145 -4.73 -9.09 17.90
N MET A 146 -4.40 -10.01 17.01
CA MET A 146 -3.03 -10.49 16.80
C MET A 146 -2.43 -9.76 15.59
N VAL A 147 -1.29 -9.10 15.79
CA VAL A 147 -0.60 -8.30 14.79
C VAL A 147 0.86 -8.70 14.65
N ILE A 148 1.49 -8.29 13.56
CA ILE A 148 2.92 -8.51 13.32
C ILE A 148 3.76 -7.67 14.29
N ASN A 149 4.75 -8.30 14.91
CA ASN A 149 5.79 -7.64 15.67
C ASN A 149 6.91 -7.17 14.71
N ASN A 150 6.91 -5.90 14.35
CA ASN A 150 7.92 -5.32 13.45
C ASN A 150 9.32 -5.18 14.07
N GLU A 151 9.49 -5.47 15.37
CA GLU A 151 10.80 -5.53 16.03
C GLU A 151 11.42 -6.92 15.97
N TYR A 152 10.65 -7.93 15.56
CA TYR A 152 11.17 -9.29 15.37
C TYR A 152 12.27 -9.30 14.31
N VAL A 153 13.39 -9.93 14.62
CA VAL A 153 14.50 -10.15 13.67
C VAL A 153 14.67 -11.64 13.48
N ARG A 154 14.53 -12.11 12.24
CA ARG A 154 14.71 -13.53 11.91
C ARG A 154 16.14 -14.01 12.18
N LYS A 155 16.25 -15.15 12.84
CA LYS A 155 17.50 -15.89 13.08
C LYS A 155 17.23 -17.39 12.90
N GLY A 156 17.54 -17.91 11.73
CA GLY A 156 17.21 -19.29 11.37
C GLY A 156 15.71 -19.52 11.18
N GLU A 157 15.15 -20.52 11.84
CA GLU A 157 13.72 -20.81 11.80
C GLU A 157 12.89 -19.68 12.43
N ILE A 158 11.70 -19.45 11.89
CA ILE A 158 10.82 -18.41 12.38
C ILE A 158 10.19 -18.83 13.71
N ASP A 159 10.44 -18.06 14.76
CA ASP A 159 9.73 -18.16 16.03
C ASP A 159 8.42 -17.37 15.94
N VAL A 160 7.31 -18.08 15.78
CA VAL A 160 5.99 -17.48 15.60
C VAL A 160 5.55 -16.71 16.84
N SER A 161 5.96 -17.15 18.04
CA SER A 161 5.61 -16.51 19.29
C SER A 161 6.25 -15.12 19.48
N GLN A 162 7.38 -14.90 18.81
CA GLN A 162 8.05 -13.61 18.77
C GLN A 162 7.66 -12.79 17.55
N LEU A 163 7.32 -13.44 16.42
CA LEU A 163 6.86 -12.79 15.19
C LEU A 163 5.51 -12.10 15.35
N LEU A 164 4.62 -12.69 16.16
CA LEU A 164 3.26 -12.20 16.37
C LEU A 164 3.09 -11.73 17.81
N LYS A 165 2.39 -10.61 17.98
CA LYS A 165 1.98 -10.09 19.29
C LYS A 165 0.47 -9.97 19.34
N THR A 166 -0.12 -10.30 20.50
CA THR A 166 -1.56 -10.27 20.72
C THR A 166 -1.91 -9.18 21.71
N GLU A 167 -2.86 -8.32 21.36
CA GLU A 167 -3.36 -7.23 22.20
C GLU A 167 -4.79 -7.53 22.63
N ASP A 168 -5.10 -7.40 23.93
CA ASP A 168 -6.44 -7.50 24.48
C ASP A 168 -7.18 -6.18 24.20
N VAL A 169 -8.24 -6.24 23.42
CA VAL A 169 -9.05 -5.11 23.00
C VAL A 169 -10.49 -5.17 23.54
N THR A 170 -10.71 -5.97 24.58
CA THR A 170 -12.06 -6.28 25.09
C THR A 170 -12.81 -5.02 25.50
N GLU A 171 -12.18 -4.12 26.26
CA GLU A 171 -12.83 -2.89 26.74
C GLU A 171 -13.21 -1.98 25.57
N GLN A 172 -12.29 -1.80 24.60
CA GLN A 172 -12.55 -0.97 23.41
C GLN A 172 -13.68 -1.54 22.56
N VAL A 173 -13.71 -2.86 22.38
CA VAL A 173 -14.77 -3.55 21.63
C VAL A 173 -16.10 -3.45 22.37
N LEU A 174 -16.15 -3.59 23.69
CA LEU A 174 -17.38 -3.43 24.47
C LEU A 174 -17.96 -2.00 24.37
N ALA A 175 -17.10 -0.99 24.24
CA ALA A 175 -17.55 0.40 24.10
C ALA A 175 -18.30 0.65 22.78
N ILE A 176 -17.93 -0.04 21.70
CA ILE A 176 -18.55 0.14 20.37
C ILE A 176 -19.58 -0.94 20.01
N LEU A 177 -19.63 -2.04 20.77
CA LEU A 177 -20.53 -3.16 20.52
C LEU A 177 -22.02 -2.75 20.41
N PRO A 178 -22.55 -1.82 21.23
CA PRO A 178 -23.93 -1.37 21.11
C PRO A 178 -24.28 -0.74 19.74
N GLU A 179 -23.32 -0.13 19.05
CA GLU A 179 -23.52 0.51 17.75
C GLU A 179 -23.72 -0.49 16.61
N VAL A 180 -23.29 -1.75 16.79
CA VAL A 180 -23.31 -2.77 15.72
C VAL A 180 -24.74 -3.05 15.22
N GLU A 181 -25.70 -3.20 16.13
CA GLU A 181 -27.11 -3.46 15.79
C GLU A 181 -27.70 -2.27 15.01
N ASP A 182 -27.47 -1.03 15.45
CA ASP A 182 -27.99 0.17 14.81
C ASP A 182 -27.39 0.33 13.41
N ASN A 183 -26.07 0.13 13.26
CA ASN A 183 -25.38 0.13 11.98
C ASN A 183 -25.96 -0.93 11.03
N LEU A 184 -26.20 -2.14 11.51
CA LEU A 184 -26.82 -3.20 10.68
C LEU A 184 -28.22 -2.80 10.23
N GLN A 185 -29.04 -2.19 11.08
CA GLN A 185 -30.39 -1.74 10.72
C GLN A 185 -30.35 -0.63 9.64
N LEU A 186 -29.39 0.31 9.77
CA LEU A 186 -29.17 1.34 8.75
C LEU A 186 -28.71 0.73 7.42
N MET A 187 -27.76 -0.21 7.45
CA MET A 187 -27.26 -0.90 6.27
C MET A 187 -28.34 -1.70 5.56
N LEU A 188 -29.23 -2.36 6.29
CA LEU A 188 -30.37 -3.08 5.70
C LEU A 188 -31.34 -2.13 4.98
N LYS A 189 -31.59 -0.93 5.54
CA LYS A 189 -32.40 0.10 4.86
C LYS A 189 -31.71 0.59 3.59
N VAL A 190 -30.41 0.80 3.63
CA VAL A 190 -29.61 1.17 2.44
C VAL A 190 -29.73 0.12 1.34
N ILE A 191 -29.52 -1.16 1.67
CA ILE A 191 -29.58 -2.26 0.70
C ILE A 191 -30.97 -2.38 0.02
N GLN A 192 -32.04 -2.12 0.78
CA GLN A 192 -33.43 -2.22 0.29
C GLN A 192 -33.90 -0.94 -0.43
N GLY A 193 -33.20 0.16 -0.25
CA GLY A 193 -33.52 1.47 -0.82
C GLY A 193 -33.01 1.68 -2.25
N VAL A 194 -33.13 2.93 -2.70
CA VAL A 194 -32.47 3.39 -3.92
C VAL A 194 -30.98 3.59 -3.70
N MET A 195 -30.20 3.56 -4.78
CA MET A 195 -28.77 3.82 -4.71
C MET A 195 -28.47 5.17 -4.03
N PRO A 196 -27.70 5.19 -2.93
CA PRO A 196 -27.34 6.42 -2.26
C PRO A 196 -26.56 7.38 -3.17
N LYS A 197 -26.77 8.68 -3.02
CA LYS A 197 -25.86 9.66 -3.61
C LYS A 197 -24.52 9.58 -2.90
N THR A 198 -23.44 9.77 -3.64
CA THR A 198 -22.11 9.86 -3.05
C THR A 198 -22.02 11.16 -2.25
N GLU A 199 -21.68 11.02 -0.98
CA GLU A 199 -21.25 12.12 -0.14
C GLU A 199 -19.76 11.91 0.13
N PHE A 200 -18.93 12.73 -0.51
CA PHE A 200 -17.48 12.58 -0.44
C PHE A 200 -16.97 12.96 0.94
N GLY A 201 -16.09 12.15 1.47
CA GLY A 201 -15.47 12.34 2.78
C GLY A 201 -14.12 11.64 2.86
N VAL A 202 -13.52 11.69 4.05
CA VAL A 202 -12.20 11.04 4.31
C VAL A 202 -12.27 9.54 4.01
N THR A 203 -13.39 8.89 4.33
CA THR A 203 -13.60 7.45 4.10
C THR A 203 -13.60 7.05 2.63
N CYS A 204 -13.72 7.99 1.70
CA CYS A 204 -13.58 7.70 0.27
C CYS A 204 -12.12 7.42 -0.15
N LYS A 205 -11.13 7.84 0.67
CA LYS A 205 -9.70 7.65 0.39
C LYS A 205 -8.94 6.88 1.49
N VAL A 206 -9.47 6.83 2.70
CA VAL A 206 -8.78 6.23 3.88
C VAL A 206 -9.72 5.23 4.55
N PRO A 207 -9.26 4.03 4.93
CA PRO A 207 -7.89 3.50 4.86
C PRO A 207 -7.44 3.07 3.45
N LYS A 208 -8.39 2.88 2.53
CA LYS A 208 -8.14 2.61 1.11
C LYS A 208 -9.12 3.41 0.25
N GLU A 209 -8.75 3.66 -0.99
CA GLU A 209 -9.61 4.34 -1.94
C GLU A 209 -10.86 3.51 -2.24
N CYS A 210 -12.04 4.16 -2.19
CA CYS A 210 -13.30 3.50 -2.48
C CYS A 210 -13.44 3.27 -3.99
N ALA A 211 -13.45 2.02 -4.40
CA ALA A 211 -13.50 1.62 -5.81
C ALA A 211 -14.69 2.20 -6.62
N VAL A 212 -15.80 2.54 -5.95
CA VAL A 212 -16.99 3.10 -6.59
C VAL A 212 -16.91 4.63 -6.65
N CYS A 213 -16.46 5.26 -5.55
CA CYS A 213 -16.44 6.72 -5.45
C CYS A 213 -15.25 7.35 -6.20
N SER A 214 -14.12 6.65 -6.34
CA SER A 214 -12.94 7.17 -7.04
C SER A 214 -13.23 7.57 -8.49
N LYS A 215 -14.03 6.76 -9.19
CA LYS A 215 -14.45 7.06 -10.57
C LYS A 215 -15.23 8.38 -10.72
N GLU A 216 -15.96 8.79 -9.69
CA GLU A 216 -16.71 10.05 -9.69
C GLU A 216 -15.80 11.26 -9.42
N LEU A 217 -14.57 11.03 -8.95
CA LEU A 217 -13.56 12.06 -8.73
C LEU A 217 -12.63 12.27 -9.92
N GLU A 218 -12.70 11.43 -10.94
CA GLU A 218 -11.91 11.60 -12.16
C GLU A 218 -12.22 12.96 -12.81
N GLY A 219 -11.17 13.77 -13.05
CA GLY A 219 -11.28 15.10 -13.63
C GLY A 219 -11.91 16.16 -12.70
N VAL A 220 -12.02 15.90 -11.40
CA VAL A 220 -12.44 16.87 -10.40
C VAL A 220 -11.20 17.62 -9.88
N GLU A 221 -10.83 18.73 -10.56
CA GLU A 221 -9.63 19.52 -10.27
C GLU A 221 -9.47 19.91 -8.80
N VAL A 222 -10.60 20.20 -8.11
CA VAL A 222 -10.58 20.55 -6.67
C VAL A 222 -10.11 19.39 -5.81
N ALA A 223 -10.40 18.14 -6.20
CA ALA A 223 -9.95 16.95 -5.48
C ALA A 223 -8.47 16.65 -5.77
N GLU A 224 -7.92 17.16 -6.89
CA GLU A 224 -6.52 17.03 -7.32
C GLU A 224 -5.62 18.16 -6.77
N LEU A 225 -6.19 19.12 -6.02
CA LEU A 225 -5.42 20.24 -5.49
C LEU A 225 -4.36 19.74 -4.51
N TYR A 226 -3.12 20.17 -4.70
CA TYR A 226 -1.95 19.71 -3.99
C TYR A 226 -2.13 19.74 -2.46
N TYR A 227 -2.09 18.57 -1.81
CA TYR A 227 -2.30 18.39 -0.37
C TYR A 227 -3.55 19.08 0.18
N VAL A 228 -4.64 19.16 -0.58
CA VAL A 228 -5.91 19.76 -0.11
C VAL A 228 -6.54 18.96 1.04
N GLY A 229 -6.38 17.64 1.03
CA GLY A 229 -6.92 16.74 2.06
C GLY A 229 -8.44 16.88 2.23
N ALA A 230 -8.91 16.83 3.47
CA ALA A 230 -10.32 16.87 3.80
C ALA A 230 -11.02 18.20 3.39
N LYS A 231 -10.27 19.27 3.13
CA LYS A 231 -10.84 20.58 2.72
C LYS A 231 -11.49 20.54 1.35
N ALA A 232 -11.18 19.57 0.49
CA ALA A 232 -11.81 19.40 -0.82
C ALA A 232 -13.29 18.96 -0.70
N TRP A 233 -13.63 18.14 0.28
CA TRP A 233 -14.92 17.45 0.29
C TRP A 233 -16.14 18.38 0.37
N PRO A 234 -16.20 19.42 1.23
CA PRO A 234 -17.29 20.36 1.22
C PRO A 234 -17.50 21.03 -0.15
N LEU A 235 -16.43 21.34 -0.85
CA LEU A 235 -16.49 21.97 -2.18
C LEU A 235 -17.01 20.99 -3.23
N VAL A 236 -16.49 19.77 -3.25
CA VAL A 236 -16.92 18.71 -4.17
C VAL A 236 -18.40 18.38 -3.94
N ASN A 237 -18.83 18.24 -2.69
CA ASN A 237 -20.22 17.96 -2.32
C ASN A 237 -21.16 19.13 -2.69
N ALA A 238 -20.65 20.36 -2.70
CA ALA A 238 -21.37 21.54 -3.21
C ALA A 238 -21.41 21.63 -4.75
N GLY A 239 -20.78 20.69 -5.45
CA GLY A 239 -20.74 20.61 -6.92
C GLY A 239 -19.61 21.44 -7.56
N ILE A 240 -18.70 22.02 -6.78
CA ILE A 240 -17.54 22.76 -7.29
C ILE A 240 -16.50 21.74 -7.75
N LYS A 241 -16.22 21.73 -9.05
CA LYS A 241 -15.31 20.75 -9.69
C LYS A 241 -14.01 21.38 -10.19
N LYS A 242 -14.06 22.63 -10.63
CA LYS A 242 -12.93 23.32 -11.24
C LYS A 242 -12.21 24.24 -10.28
N LEU A 243 -10.89 24.39 -10.42
CA LEU A 243 -10.12 25.36 -9.62
C LEU A 243 -10.52 26.82 -9.90
N SER A 244 -11.06 27.10 -11.09
CA SER A 244 -11.61 28.43 -11.44
C SER A 244 -12.89 28.79 -10.71
N GLU A 245 -13.60 27.79 -10.15
CA GLU A 245 -14.87 27.94 -9.44
C GLU A 245 -14.69 28.09 -7.92
N LEU A 246 -13.44 28.02 -7.43
CA LEU A 246 -13.16 28.12 -6.00
C LEU A 246 -13.67 29.44 -5.43
N PRO A 247 -14.42 29.40 -4.30
CA PRO A 247 -14.88 30.60 -3.62
C PRO A 247 -13.72 31.52 -3.21
N ALA A 248 -13.91 32.81 -3.22
CA ALA A 248 -12.87 33.80 -2.88
C ALA A 248 -12.36 33.66 -1.43
N GLU A 249 -13.19 33.16 -0.53
CA GLU A 249 -12.86 32.88 0.87
C GLU A 249 -12.02 31.60 1.05
N PHE A 250 -11.95 30.70 0.05
CA PHE A 250 -11.13 29.49 0.11
C PHE A 250 -9.65 29.84 -0.01
N LYS A 251 -8.95 29.76 1.11
CA LYS A 251 -7.52 30.13 1.18
C LYS A 251 -6.63 29.03 0.61
N LEU A 252 -5.91 29.39 -0.42
CA LEU A 252 -4.86 28.56 -1.02
C LEU A 252 -3.50 28.88 -0.40
N ASN A 253 -2.62 27.88 -0.31
CA ASN A 253 -1.21 28.10 -0.04
C ASN A 253 -0.45 28.45 -1.33
N ALA A 254 0.82 28.86 -1.22
CA ALA A 254 1.61 29.29 -2.37
C ALA A 254 1.71 28.24 -3.51
N LYS A 255 1.85 26.95 -3.18
CA LYS A 255 1.92 25.86 -4.17
C LYS A 255 0.57 25.64 -4.85
N GLN A 256 -0.52 25.72 -4.09
CA GLN A 256 -1.88 25.61 -4.62
C GLN A 256 -2.24 26.80 -5.53
N GLU A 257 -1.76 28.00 -5.24
CA GLU A 257 -1.92 29.17 -6.15
C GLU A 257 -1.17 28.98 -7.47
N ILE A 258 0.04 28.41 -7.43
CA ILE A 258 0.80 28.04 -8.63
C ILE A 258 0.02 27.00 -9.43
N GLN A 259 -0.49 25.95 -8.79
CA GLN A 259 -1.30 24.91 -9.44
C GLN A 259 -2.54 25.53 -10.10
N LYS A 260 -3.33 26.30 -9.35
CA LYS A 260 -4.52 26.99 -9.87
C LYS A 260 -4.19 27.85 -11.07
N THR A 261 -3.12 28.65 -10.99
CA THR A 261 -2.68 29.51 -12.09
C THR A 261 -2.32 28.71 -13.34
N ALA A 262 -1.56 27.61 -13.17
CA ALA A 262 -1.17 26.74 -14.28
C ALA A 262 -2.40 26.10 -14.94
N VAL A 263 -3.34 25.58 -14.16
CA VAL A 263 -4.56 24.94 -14.67
C VAL A 263 -5.45 25.97 -15.42
N ILE A 264 -5.67 27.17 -14.86
CA ILE A 264 -6.49 28.19 -15.49
C ILE A 264 -5.85 28.72 -16.79
N THR A 265 -4.52 28.88 -16.80
CA THR A 265 -3.80 29.39 -17.99
C THR A 265 -3.49 28.32 -19.04
N GLY A 266 -3.59 27.04 -18.65
CA GLY A 266 -3.19 25.92 -19.50
C GLY A 266 -1.69 25.89 -19.80
N LYS A 267 -0.86 26.59 -19.00
CA LYS A 267 0.59 26.74 -19.25
C LYS A 267 1.40 26.33 -18.02
N PRO A 268 2.62 25.78 -18.22
CA PRO A 268 3.50 25.50 -17.10
C PRO A 268 3.95 26.79 -16.40
N ILE A 269 4.13 26.71 -15.09
CA ILE A 269 4.76 27.75 -14.29
C ILE A 269 6.20 27.33 -14.01
N VAL A 270 7.15 28.21 -14.31
CA VAL A 270 8.58 27.92 -14.27
C VAL A 270 9.34 28.98 -13.49
N ASN A 271 10.02 28.57 -12.42
CA ASN A 271 11.01 29.40 -11.73
C ASN A 271 12.43 29.00 -12.17
N LYS A 272 12.89 29.60 -13.28
CA LYS A 272 14.22 29.32 -13.85
C LYS A 272 15.36 29.51 -12.84
N THR A 273 15.26 30.47 -11.92
CA THR A 273 16.30 30.73 -10.90
C THR A 273 16.43 29.55 -9.95
N ALA A 274 15.31 29.05 -9.41
CA ALA A 274 15.32 27.91 -8.49
C ALA A 274 15.83 26.63 -9.17
N ILE A 275 15.43 26.39 -10.43
CA ILE A 275 15.92 25.24 -11.21
C ILE A 275 17.44 25.36 -11.44
N LYS A 276 17.97 26.55 -11.83
CA LYS A 276 19.41 26.77 -11.97
C LYS A 276 20.16 26.49 -10.68
N GLN A 277 19.66 26.97 -9.55
CA GLN A 277 20.26 26.72 -8.23
C GLN A 277 20.29 25.23 -7.88
N PHE A 278 19.28 24.47 -8.26
CA PHE A 278 19.27 23.02 -8.11
C PHE A 278 20.34 22.36 -8.99
N LEU A 279 20.36 22.67 -10.28
CA LEU A 279 21.30 22.08 -11.25
C LEU A 279 22.76 22.40 -10.91
N GLN A 280 23.06 23.58 -10.36
CA GLN A 280 24.41 23.99 -9.94
C GLN A 280 24.98 23.17 -8.78
N LYS A 281 24.15 22.45 -8.02
CA LYS A 281 24.60 21.55 -6.94
C LYS A 281 25.09 20.20 -7.46
N LEU A 282 24.80 19.88 -8.73
CA LEU A 282 25.12 18.59 -9.31
C LEU A 282 26.58 18.58 -9.78
N VAL A 283 27.34 17.61 -9.30
CA VAL A 283 28.77 17.43 -9.60
C VAL A 283 28.96 16.12 -10.35
N TYR A 284 29.57 16.16 -11.52
CA TYR A 284 29.88 14.97 -12.31
C TYR A 284 31.02 14.13 -11.67
N PRO A 285 31.00 12.78 -11.87
CA PRO A 285 29.97 12.02 -12.56
C PRO A 285 28.63 12.02 -11.81
N LEU A 286 27.51 11.91 -12.56
CA LEU A 286 26.18 11.75 -12.01
C LEU A 286 25.79 10.27 -12.04
N TYR A 287 25.27 9.76 -10.93
CA TYR A 287 24.75 8.40 -10.79
C TYR A 287 23.25 8.49 -10.53
N LEU A 288 22.45 8.22 -11.55
CA LEU A 288 20.99 8.19 -11.44
C LEU A 288 20.57 6.75 -11.20
N PHE A 289 20.08 6.43 -10.02
CA PHE A 289 19.81 5.04 -9.65
C PHE A 289 18.45 4.87 -8.98
N ASP A 290 17.96 3.65 -9.05
CA ASP A 290 16.70 3.23 -8.47
C ASP A 290 16.78 1.77 -8.00
N PHE A 291 15.99 1.43 -6.95
CA PHE A 291 15.85 0.09 -6.43
C PHE A 291 14.44 -0.45 -6.60
N GLU A 292 14.32 -1.74 -6.94
CA GLU A 292 13.12 -2.49 -6.65
C GLU A 292 13.32 -3.35 -5.40
N THR A 293 12.29 -3.37 -4.54
CA THR A 293 12.34 -4.03 -3.24
C THR A 293 11.14 -4.91 -2.98
N ILE A 294 11.31 -5.93 -2.14
CA ILE A 294 10.21 -6.64 -1.48
C ILE A 294 10.14 -6.22 -0.02
N ASN A 295 8.95 -6.28 0.57
CA ASN A 295 8.73 -5.99 1.98
C ASN A 295 7.74 -6.99 2.64
N PRO A 296 8.11 -8.27 2.70
CA PRO A 296 7.21 -9.32 3.17
C PRO A 296 6.87 -9.14 4.66
N ALA A 297 5.62 -9.47 5.03
CA ALA A 297 5.18 -9.50 6.42
C ALA A 297 5.94 -10.56 7.23
N ILE A 298 6.25 -11.69 6.58
CA ILE A 298 7.04 -12.78 7.17
C ILE A 298 8.47 -12.67 6.65
N PRO A 299 9.48 -12.41 7.49
CA PRO A 299 10.85 -12.22 7.06
C PRO A 299 11.40 -13.42 6.29
N LEU A 300 11.93 -13.20 5.08
CA LEU A 300 12.46 -14.28 4.22
C LEU A 300 13.90 -14.65 4.54
N PHE A 301 14.71 -13.70 5.01
CA PHE A 301 16.16 -13.88 5.19
C PHE A 301 16.60 -13.59 6.62
N ASP A 302 17.67 -14.21 7.06
CA ASP A 302 18.26 -13.94 8.37
C ASP A 302 18.68 -12.47 8.50
N GLY A 303 18.46 -11.91 9.70
CA GLY A 303 18.71 -10.50 9.97
C GLY A 303 17.68 -9.55 9.37
N SER A 304 16.64 -10.04 8.67
CA SER A 304 15.55 -9.22 8.20
C SER A 304 14.37 -9.15 9.20
N ARG A 305 13.58 -8.10 9.08
CA ARG A 305 12.41 -7.82 9.91
C ARG A 305 11.13 -7.80 9.07
N PRO A 306 9.96 -8.00 9.68
CA PRO A 306 8.69 -7.76 9.01
C PRO A 306 8.63 -6.37 8.35
N TYR A 307 8.16 -6.32 7.13
CA TYR A 307 8.00 -5.09 6.32
C TYR A 307 9.29 -4.30 6.04
N GLN A 308 10.46 -4.89 6.32
CA GLN A 308 11.72 -4.29 5.90
C GLN A 308 11.84 -4.31 4.38
N GLN A 309 12.26 -3.18 3.80
CA GLN A 309 12.55 -3.10 2.37
C GLN A 309 13.84 -3.87 2.06
N ILE A 310 13.73 -4.90 1.25
CA ILE A 310 14.84 -5.75 0.85
C ILE A 310 15.05 -5.55 -0.65
N PRO A 311 16.12 -4.84 -1.07
CA PRO A 311 16.38 -4.60 -2.47
C PRO A 311 16.78 -5.92 -3.17
N PHE A 312 16.14 -6.21 -4.28
CA PHE A 312 16.42 -7.35 -5.13
C PHE A 312 16.89 -6.94 -6.54
N GLN A 313 16.68 -5.68 -6.91
CA GLN A 313 17.06 -5.14 -8.21
C GLN A 313 17.62 -3.74 -8.05
N LEU A 314 18.60 -3.41 -8.88
CA LEU A 314 19.21 -2.11 -9.05
C LEU A 314 19.24 -1.76 -10.53
N SER A 315 18.84 -0.56 -10.88
CA SER A 315 19.17 0.06 -12.16
C SER A 315 19.92 1.36 -11.90
N MET A 316 20.91 1.67 -12.73
CA MET A 316 21.71 2.87 -12.58
C MET A 316 22.23 3.37 -13.94
N HIS A 317 22.06 4.66 -14.21
CA HIS A 317 22.71 5.35 -15.33
C HIS A 317 23.83 6.25 -14.81
N ILE A 318 25.01 6.14 -15.44
CA ILE A 318 26.22 6.90 -15.08
C ILE A 318 26.52 7.91 -16.19
N ILE A 319 26.51 9.20 -15.85
CA ILE A 319 26.86 10.29 -16.76
C ILE A 319 28.19 10.90 -16.30
N LYS A 320 29.29 10.61 -17.02
CA LYS A 320 30.64 11.00 -16.62
C LYS A 320 30.94 12.49 -16.72
N SER A 321 30.31 13.18 -17.67
CA SER A 321 30.42 14.63 -17.89
C SER A 321 29.16 15.16 -18.60
N SER A 322 29.02 16.48 -18.70
CA SER A 322 27.82 17.12 -19.29
C SER A 322 27.49 16.65 -20.72
N ASN A 323 28.48 16.20 -21.48
CA ASN A 323 28.31 15.77 -22.88
C ASN A 323 28.50 14.24 -23.05
N ALA A 324 28.72 13.51 -21.97
CA ALA A 324 28.91 12.06 -22.05
C ALA A 324 27.58 11.34 -22.29
N MET A 325 27.62 10.28 -23.10
CA MET A 325 26.49 9.37 -23.20
C MET A 325 26.35 8.61 -21.88
N PRO A 326 25.12 8.41 -21.38
CA PRO A 326 24.86 7.62 -20.19
C PRO A 326 25.31 6.16 -20.40
N GLU A 327 26.00 5.61 -19.41
CA GLU A 327 26.30 4.16 -19.31
C GLU A 327 25.25 3.53 -18.40
N HIS A 328 24.60 2.43 -18.81
CA HIS A 328 23.62 1.72 -18.02
C HIS A 328 24.24 0.52 -17.32
N VAL A 329 24.02 0.42 -16.01
CA VAL A 329 24.36 -0.71 -15.14
C VAL A 329 23.09 -1.22 -14.51
N GLU A 330 22.84 -2.52 -14.62
CA GLU A 330 21.65 -3.13 -14.02
C GLU A 330 22.00 -4.44 -13.31
N TYR A 331 21.27 -4.76 -12.29
CA TYR A 331 21.35 -6.03 -11.56
C TYR A 331 19.96 -6.48 -11.14
N LEU A 332 19.64 -7.74 -11.41
CA LEU A 332 18.44 -8.43 -10.90
C LEU A 332 18.89 -9.71 -10.20
N HIS A 333 18.47 -9.88 -8.96
CA HIS A 333 18.71 -11.12 -8.21
C HIS A 333 17.62 -12.14 -8.57
N ASP A 334 18.00 -13.25 -9.19
CA ASP A 334 17.06 -14.25 -9.71
C ASP A 334 17.14 -15.61 -8.96
N ARG A 335 17.78 -15.61 -7.78
CA ARG A 335 17.96 -16.78 -6.92
C ARG A 335 17.16 -16.65 -5.63
N THR A 336 17.02 -17.76 -4.90
CA THR A 336 16.26 -17.81 -3.64
C THR A 336 17.07 -17.44 -2.40
N ASP A 337 18.39 -17.24 -2.54
CA ASP A 337 19.27 -16.74 -1.48
C ASP A 337 19.09 -15.23 -1.24
N ASP A 338 19.71 -14.71 -0.19
CA ASP A 338 19.59 -13.30 0.20
C ASP A 338 20.16 -12.36 -0.88
N PRO A 339 19.36 -11.44 -1.47
CA PRO A 339 19.82 -10.53 -2.51
C PRO A 339 20.79 -9.45 -2.02
N ARG A 340 20.75 -9.11 -0.74
CA ARG A 340 21.44 -7.93 -0.18
C ARG A 340 22.96 -7.93 -0.38
N PRO A 341 23.69 -9.04 -0.23
CA PRO A 341 25.13 -9.05 -0.52
C PRO A 341 25.47 -8.73 -1.99
N ALA A 342 24.67 -9.23 -2.92
CA ALA A 342 24.88 -9.00 -4.36
C ALA A 342 24.49 -7.56 -4.76
N ILE A 343 23.45 -6.99 -4.15
CA ILE A 343 23.09 -5.58 -4.33
C ILE A 343 24.22 -4.67 -3.83
N VAL A 344 24.81 -4.95 -2.66
CA VAL A 344 25.97 -4.19 -2.17
C VAL A 344 27.13 -4.28 -3.17
N GLN A 345 27.37 -5.45 -3.73
CA GLN A 345 28.40 -5.59 -4.78
C GLN A 345 28.08 -4.77 -6.03
N ALA A 346 26.84 -4.74 -6.48
CA ALA A 346 26.41 -3.94 -7.65
C ALA A 346 26.56 -2.43 -7.40
N LEU A 347 26.32 -1.96 -6.18
CA LEU A 347 26.50 -0.55 -5.79
C LEU A 347 27.96 -0.07 -5.86
N ASN A 348 28.98 -0.97 -5.94
CA ASN A 348 30.38 -0.57 -6.15
C ASN A 348 30.62 0.15 -7.49
N ALA A 349 29.67 0.08 -8.44
CA ALA A 349 29.74 0.88 -9.66
C ALA A 349 29.59 2.40 -9.38
N ILE A 350 29.09 2.79 -8.20
CA ILE A 350 29.09 4.18 -7.74
C ILE A 350 30.50 4.53 -7.26
N GLY A 351 31.19 5.39 -8.00
CA GLY A 351 32.54 5.83 -7.64
C GLY A 351 32.56 6.70 -6.35
N ALA A 352 33.77 7.03 -5.91
CA ALA A 352 33.99 7.76 -4.66
C ALA A 352 33.60 9.28 -4.74
N THR A 353 33.37 9.81 -5.93
CA THR A 353 33.06 11.24 -6.16
C THR A 353 31.83 11.37 -7.05
N GLY A 354 31.32 12.60 -7.15
CA GLY A 354 30.15 12.90 -7.98
C GLY A 354 28.83 12.86 -7.19
N THR A 355 27.77 13.29 -7.82
CA THR A 355 26.43 13.33 -7.23
C THR A 355 25.69 12.02 -7.51
N VAL A 356 25.04 11.49 -6.48
CA VAL A 356 24.12 10.37 -6.59
C VAL A 356 22.70 10.93 -6.58
N LEU A 357 21.92 10.59 -7.62
CA LEU A 357 20.58 11.10 -7.82
C LEU A 357 19.56 9.96 -7.68
N ALA A 358 18.51 10.22 -6.93
CA ALA A 358 17.31 9.39 -6.89
C ALA A 358 16.08 10.28 -7.09
N TYR A 359 14.95 9.70 -7.48
CA TYR A 359 13.68 10.40 -7.52
C TYR A 359 12.86 10.05 -6.28
N ASN A 360 12.68 11.02 -5.36
CA ASN A 360 12.18 10.81 -3.99
C ASN A 360 13.19 10.04 -3.11
N MET A 361 14.39 10.56 -3.02
CA MET A 361 15.59 9.94 -2.41
C MET A 361 15.40 9.35 -1.00
N SER A 362 14.31 9.68 -0.30
CA SER A 362 14.07 9.19 1.06
C SER A 362 13.91 7.67 1.14
N PHE A 363 13.47 7.05 0.06
CA PHE A 363 13.33 5.60 -0.05
C PHE A 363 14.70 4.94 -0.25
N GLU A 364 15.46 5.35 -1.26
CA GLU A 364 16.79 4.81 -1.58
C GLU A 364 17.76 5.04 -0.42
N LYS A 365 17.69 6.22 0.21
CA LYS A 365 18.47 6.51 1.41
C LYS A 365 18.23 5.49 2.52
N ARG A 366 16.97 5.17 2.81
CA ARG A 366 16.62 4.18 3.85
C ARG A 366 17.12 2.80 3.50
N VAL A 367 17.00 2.38 2.24
CA VAL A 367 17.51 1.08 1.77
C VAL A 367 19.02 1.00 1.97
N ILE A 368 19.78 2.05 1.59
CA ILE A 368 21.25 2.08 1.78
C ILE A 368 21.61 2.09 3.26
N GLU A 369 20.93 2.87 4.11
CA GLU A 369 21.15 2.90 5.55
C GLU A 369 20.89 1.54 6.22
N ASP A 370 19.92 0.78 5.73
CA ASP A 370 19.67 -0.58 6.23
C ASP A 370 20.73 -1.57 5.72
N LEU A 371 21.24 -1.42 4.50
CA LEU A 371 22.39 -2.18 4.01
C LEU A 371 23.67 -1.84 4.81
N GLU A 372 23.92 -0.57 5.13
CA GLU A 372 25.06 -0.12 5.95
C GLU A 372 25.05 -0.81 7.33
N LYS A 373 23.88 -0.88 7.99
CA LYS A 373 23.71 -1.57 9.27
C LYS A 373 24.02 -3.05 9.18
N LEU A 374 23.60 -3.70 8.08
CA LEU A 374 23.81 -5.13 7.83
C LEU A 374 25.26 -5.44 7.45
N PHE A 375 25.92 -4.54 6.71
CA PHE A 375 27.28 -4.68 6.22
C PHE A 375 28.23 -3.60 6.80
N PRO A 376 28.49 -3.58 8.11
CA PRO A 376 29.24 -2.50 8.78
C PRO A 376 30.71 -2.39 8.36
N LYS A 377 31.22 -3.36 7.59
CA LYS A 377 32.58 -3.31 7.00
C LYS A 377 32.61 -2.48 5.72
N GLU A 378 31.47 -2.32 5.04
CA GLU A 378 31.32 -1.60 3.77
C GLU A 378 31.08 -0.10 4.03
N LYS A 379 32.05 0.57 4.68
CA LYS A 379 31.96 1.98 5.10
C LYS A 379 31.70 2.96 3.95
N TRP A 380 32.01 2.56 2.72
CA TRP A 380 31.78 3.38 1.53
C TRP A 380 30.29 3.58 1.22
N LEU A 381 29.40 2.71 1.72
CA LEU A 381 27.94 2.90 1.58
C LEU A 381 27.48 4.23 2.16
N HIS A 382 28.06 4.65 3.28
CA HIS A 382 27.75 5.96 3.89
C HIS A 382 28.05 7.13 2.96
N SER A 383 29.13 7.06 2.18
CA SER A 383 29.48 8.10 1.21
C SER A 383 28.47 8.26 0.08
N ILE A 384 27.70 7.22 -0.23
CA ILE A 384 26.56 7.33 -1.17
C ILE A 384 25.48 8.21 -0.56
N VAL A 385 25.11 7.93 0.70
CA VAL A 385 24.08 8.70 1.43
C VAL A 385 24.42 10.19 1.52
N GLU A 386 25.70 10.50 1.80
CA GLU A 386 26.17 11.91 1.90
C GLU A 386 26.09 12.67 0.57
N ARG A 387 26.16 11.97 -0.57
CA ARG A 387 26.14 12.57 -1.92
C ARG A 387 24.79 12.49 -2.59
N LEU A 388 23.77 11.92 -1.92
CA LEU A 388 22.42 11.82 -2.45
C LEU A 388 21.81 13.21 -2.64
N GLN A 389 21.20 13.41 -3.82
CA GLN A 389 20.37 14.55 -4.16
C GLN A 389 19.03 14.05 -4.72
N ASP A 390 17.97 14.77 -4.41
CA ASP A 390 16.60 14.41 -4.77
C ASP A 390 16.14 15.14 -6.03
N LEU A 391 15.99 14.42 -7.14
CA LEU A 391 15.50 14.98 -8.40
C LEU A 391 14.01 15.39 -8.35
N LEU A 392 13.27 14.96 -7.33
CA LEU A 392 11.91 15.40 -7.06
C LEU A 392 11.81 16.85 -6.61
N VAL A 393 12.89 17.42 -6.02
CA VAL A 393 12.87 18.77 -5.40
C VAL A 393 12.33 19.87 -6.29
N PRO A 394 12.76 20.04 -7.57
CA PRO A 394 12.21 21.07 -8.44
C PRO A 394 10.69 21.01 -8.60
N PHE A 395 10.11 19.84 -8.59
CA PHE A 395 8.67 19.61 -8.74
C PHE A 395 7.94 19.74 -7.40
N ARG A 396 8.46 19.16 -6.32
CA ARG A 396 7.89 19.26 -4.97
C ARG A 396 7.89 20.69 -4.45
N GLU A 397 8.88 21.50 -4.82
CA GLU A 397 8.93 22.92 -4.48
C GLU A 397 8.25 23.82 -5.51
N PHE A 398 7.59 23.24 -6.51
CA PHE A 398 6.88 23.95 -7.59
C PHE A 398 7.78 24.97 -8.31
N ALA A 399 9.08 24.70 -8.39
CA ALA A 399 9.98 25.43 -9.30
C ALA A 399 9.63 25.13 -10.76
N TYR A 400 9.10 23.94 -11.04
CA TYR A 400 8.40 23.59 -12.26
C TYR A 400 7.06 22.93 -11.91
N TYR A 401 5.99 23.42 -12.50
CA TYR A 401 4.67 22.78 -12.40
C TYR A 401 3.92 22.89 -13.72
N HIS A 402 3.45 21.79 -14.27
CA HIS A 402 2.63 21.69 -15.46
C HIS A 402 1.20 21.26 -15.11
N PRO A 403 0.12 21.82 -15.70
CA PRO A 403 -1.26 21.46 -15.36
C PRO A 403 -1.56 19.94 -15.51
N ALA A 404 -0.94 19.26 -16.48
CA ALA A 404 -1.07 17.82 -16.68
C ALA A 404 -0.45 16.96 -15.57
N GLN A 405 0.15 17.55 -14.54
CA GLN A 405 0.58 16.81 -13.34
C GLN A 405 -0.55 16.52 -12.34
N HIS A 406 -1.73 17.13 -12.50
CA HIS A 406 -2.91 16.89 -11.67
C HIS A 406 -2.63 16.97 -10.15
N GLY A 407 -1.75 17.90 -9.74
CA GLY A 407 -1.34 18.04 -8.32
C GLY A 407 -0.31 17.02 -7.84
N SER A 408 0.13 16.11 -8.68
CA SER A 408 1.14 15.09 -8.37
C SER A 408 2.55 15.58 -8.69
N CYS A 409 3.53 15.07 -7.93
CA CYS A 409 4.96 15.22 -8.22
C CYS A 409 5.62 13.86 -8.52
N SER A 410 4.84 12.79 -8.69
CA SER A 410 5.35 11.48 -9.08
C SER A 410 6.05 11.56 -10.44
N ILE A 411 7.13 10.81 -10.64
CA ILE A 411 7.82 10.76 -11.94
C ILE A 411 6.88 10.30 -13.05
N LYS A 412 5.89 9.47 -12.73
CA LYS A 412 4.88 8.96 -13.68
C LYS A 412 3.91 10.02 -14.17
N ASP A 413 3.73 11.12 -13.42
CA ASP A 413 2.91 12.27 -13.81
C ASP A 413 3.78 13.41 -14.36
N VAL A 414 4.99 13.57 -13.82
CA VAL A 414 5.93 14.60 -14.24
C VAL A 414 6.50 14.31 -15.63
N LEU A 415 6.91 13.08 -15.92
CA LEU A 415 7.54 12.72 -17.19
C LEU A 415 6.61 12.97 -18.39
N PRO A 416 5.35 12.50 -18.40
CA PRO A 416 4.41 12.81 -19.50
C PRO A 416 4.13 14.31 -19.63
N ALA A 417 4.03 15.02 -18.51
CA ALA A 417 3.77 16.46 -18.51
C ALA A 417 4.95 17.28 -19.06
N LEU A 418 6.19 16.79 -18.92
CA LEU A 418 7.40 17.44 -19.39
C LEU A 418 7.69 17.16 -20.87
N ILE A 419 7.64 15.90 -21.27
CA ILE A 419 8.16 15.45 -22.58
C ILE A 419 7.20 14.56 -23.36
N GLY A 420 6.01 14.27 -22.83
CA GLY A 420 4.99 13.45 -23.50
C GLY A 420 5.26 11.95 -23.51
N THR A 421 6.32 11.47 -22.83
CA THR A 421 6.65 10.03 -22.72
C THR A 421 6.01 9.45 -21.47
N SER A 422 5.46 8.24 -21.55
CA SER A 422 4.81 7.56 -20.42
C SER A 422 5.32 6.13 -20.24
N TYR A 423 4.84 5.47 -19.19
CA TYR A 423 5.06 4.05 -18.91
C TYR A 423 4.06 3.13 -19.65
N GLU A 424 3.28 3.67 -20.56
CA GLU A 424 2.33 2.88 -21.36
C GLU A 424 3.07 1.84 -22.21
N GLY A 425 2.47 0.63 -22.26
CA GLY A 425 3.05 -0.50 -22.99
C GLY A 425 4.03 -1.36 -22.19
N LEU A 426 4.44 -0.94 -21.00
CA LEU A 426 5.20 -1.82 -20.11
C LEU A 426 4.29 -2.88 -19.51
N GLU A 427 4.84 -4.08 -19.35
CA GLU A 427 4.14 -5.20 -18.69
C GLU A 427 4.01 -4.94 -17.18
N ILE A 428 5.07 -4.47 -16.54
CA ILE A 428 5.08 -4.00 -15.14
C ILE A 428 4.95 -2.48 -15.16
N LYS A 429 4.00 -1.94 -14.39
CA LYS A 429 3.66 -0.51 -14.41
C LYS A 429 3.89 0.19 -13.07
N GLU A 430 4.08 -0.59 -12.00
CA GLU A 430 4.24 -0.06 -10.64
C GLU A 430 5.10 -0.98 -9.77
N GLY A 431 5.76 -0.42 -8.75
CA GLY A 431 6.66 -1.15 -7.86
C GLY A 431 5.98 -2.28 -7.07
N GLY A 432 4.69 -2.12 -6.72
CA GLY A 432 3.91 -3.20 -6.09
C GLY A 432 3.83 -4.45 -6.98
N MET A 433 3.57 -4.28 -8.26
CA MET A 433 3.55 -5.36 -9.25
C MET A 433 4.97 -5.93 -9.46
N ALA A 434 6.02 -5.09 -9.50
CA ALA A 434 7.40 -5.56 -9.59
C ALA A 434 7.77 -6.48 -8.42
N SER A 435 7.41 -6.09 -7.20
CA SER A 435 7.62 -6.91 -6.00
C SER A 435 6.94 -8.27 -6.08
N GLN A 436 5.69 -8.32 -6.56
CA GLN A 436 4.93 -9.57 -6.70
C GLN A 436 5.51 -10.48 -7.77
N GLU A 437 5.80 -9.92 -8.94
CA GLU A 437 6.38 -10.68 -10.05
C GLU A 437 7.76 -11.22 -9.66
N TYR A 438 8.56 -10.47 -8.90
CA TYR A 438 9.81 -10.98 -8.35
C TYR A 438 9.59 -12.17 -7.39
N LEU A 439 8.66 -12.05 -6.44
CA LEU A 439 8.33 -13.15 -5.51
C LEU A 439 7.81 -14.37 -6.28
N ARG A 440 6.97 -14.18 -7.29
CA ARG A 440 6.44 -15.23 -8.15
C ARG A 440 7.56 -15.90 -8.96
N MET A 441 8.45 -15.11 -9.54
CA MET A 441 9.61 -15.59 -10.32
C MET A 441 10.59 -16.41 -9.48
N THR A 442 10.84 -15.95 -8.25
CA THR A 442 11.91 -16.46 -7.40
C THR A 442 11.45 -17.61 -6.50
N PHE A 443 10.26 -17.49 -5.90
CA PHE A 443 9.76 -18.45 -4.90
C PHE A 443 8.52 -19.22 -5.38
N GLY A 444 7.91 -18.79 -6.50
CA GLY A 444 6.75 -19.47 -7.07
C GLY A 444 7.14 -20.66 -7.94
N ASN A 445 6.14 -21.47 -8.26
CA ASN A 445 6.31 -22.60 -9.21
C ASN A 445 5.97 -22.14 -10.64
N VAL A 446 6.93 -21.49 -11.30
CA VAL A 446 6.79 -20.98 -12.68
C VAL A 446 7.75 -21.71 -13.63
N SER A 447 7.40 -21.78 -14.93
CA SER A 447 8.28 -22.38 -15.94
C SER A 447 9.53 -21.52 -16.18
N SER A 448 10.56 -22.12 -16.79
CA SER A 448 11.79 -21.40 -17.15
C SER A 448 11.52 -20.25 -18.12
N GLU A 449 10.61 -20.43 -19.07
CA GLU A 449 10.18 -19.40 -20.04
C GLU A 449 9.49 -18.24 -19.34
N GLU A 450 8.61 -18.55 -18.40
CA GLU A 450 7.91 -17.54 -17.61
C GLU A 450 8.88 -16.79 -16.69
N LYS A 451 9.85 -17.49 -16.07
CA LYS A 451 10.91 -16.86 -15.28
C LYS A 451 11.72 -15.85 -16.10
N GLN A 452 12.09 -16.22 -17.33
CA GLN A 452 12.81 -15.32 -18.24
C GLN A 452 11.95 -14.11 -18.67
N ARG A 453 10.65 -14.33 -18.95
CA ARG A 453 9.72 -13.25 -19.30
C ARG A 453 9.60 -12.23 -18.17
N ILE A 454 9.38 -12.71 -16.95
CA ILE A 454 9.27 -11.85 -15.75
C ILE A 454 10.58 -11.09 -15.52
N GLY A 455 11.73 -11.79 -15.58
CA GLY A 455 13.03 -11.17 -15.38
C GLY A 455 13.29 -10.03 -16.37
N LYS A 456 12.93 -10.24 -17.66
CA LYS A 456 13.03 -9.19 -18.68
C LYS A 456 12.10 -8.02 -18.39
N ALA A 457 10.85 -8.28 -17.96
CA ALA A 457 9.90 -7.24 -17.63
C ALA A 457 10.37 -6.39 -16.43
N LEU A 458 10.94 -7.03 -15.39
CA LEU A 458 11.54 -6.36 -14.23
C LEU A 458 12.71 -5.47 -14.64
N LEU A 459 13.66 -5.97 -15.44
CA LEU A 459 14.79 -5.18 -15.94
C LEU A 459 14.31 -3.98 -16.77
N THR A 460 13.34 -4.20 -17.65
CA THR A 460 12.77 -3.12 -18.47
C THR A 460 12.11 -2.04 -17.62
N TYR A 461 11.34 -2.42 -16.59
CA TYR A 461 10.63 -1.48 -15.73
C TYR A 461 11.60 -0.60 -14.92
N CYS A 462 12.52 -1.19 -14.15
CA CYS A 462 13.48 -0.45 -13.34
C CYS A 462 14.46 0.36 -14.21
N GLY A 463 14.84 -0.15 -15.41
CA GLY A 463 15.61 0.60 -16.40
C GLY A 463 14.88 1.83 -16.92
N GLN A 464 13.55 1.75 -17.09
CA GLN A 464 12.72 2.89 -17.49
C GLN A 464 12.67 3.97 -16.40
N ASP A 465 12.63 3.60 -15.11
CA ASP A 465 12.63 4.57 -14.02
C ASP A 465 13.91 5.42 -14.04
N THR A 466 15.08 4.81 -14.20
CA THR A 466 16.35 5.55 -14.28
C THR A 466 16.54 6.28 -15.61
N GLN A 467 16.00 5.78 -16.73
CA GLN A 467 15.95 6.52 -18.00
C GLN A 467 15.05 7.76 -17.89
N ALA A 468 13.90 7.63 -17.23
CA ALA A 468 13.00 8.75 -16.96
C ALA A 468 13.69 9.86 -16.16
N MET A 469 14.54 9.49 -15.19
CA MET A 469 15.34 10.48 -14.45
C MET A 469 16.31 11.26 -15.35
N ILE A 470 16.94 10.61 -16.34
CA ILE A 470 17.79 11.29 -17.34
C ILE A 470 16.96 12.28 -18.13
N ASP A 471 15.79 11.85 -18.59
CA ASP A 471 14.95 12.67 -19.46
C ASP A 471 14.39 13.89 -18.71
N VAL A 472 13.99 13.69 -17.43
CA VAL A 472 13.60 14.78 -16.53
C VAL A 472 14.76 15.76 -16.31
N LEU A 473 15.98 15.26 -16.06
CA LEU A 473 17.16 16.10 -15.83
C LEU A 473 17.48 16.95 -17.08
N LYS A 474 17.45 16.34 -18.27
CA LYS A 474 17.63 17.08 -19.55
C LYS A 474 16.56 18.14 -19.75
N ALA A 475 15.28 17.80 -19.54
CA ALA A 475 14.20 18.76 -19.66
C ALA A 475 14.37 19.95 -18.71
N LEU A 476 14.82 19.74 -17.46
CA LEU A 476 15.12 20.82 -16.54
C LEU A 476 16.31 21.70 -17.02
N GLN A 477 17.33 21.09 -17.64
CA GLN A 477 18.46 21.82 -18.23
C GLN A 477 18.00 22.68 -19.41
N ASP A 478 17.15 22.16 -20.29
CA ASP A 478 16.62 22.87 -21.45
C ASP A 478 15.72 24.05 -21.05
N VAL A 479 14.89 23.87 -20.04
CA VAL A 479 14.00 24.93 -19.53
C VAL A 479 14.76 26.15 -19.02
N VAL A 480 16.01 26.01 -18.56
CA VAL A 480 16.81 27.13 -18.02
C VAL A 480 17.78 27.76 -18.98
N GLN A 481 17.98 27.15 -20.14
CA GLN A 481 18.67 27.76 -21.25
C GLN A 481 17.79 28.88 -21.84
#